data_ebf92378feec750fe7a9d68a4b77dc9b
#
_entry.id   ebf92378feec750fe7a9d68a4b77dc9b
#
_cell.length_a   1.000
_cell.length_b   1.000
_cell.length_c   1.000
_cell.angle_alpha   90.00
_cell.angle_beta   90.00
_cell.angle_gamma   90.00
#
_symmetry.space_group_name_H-M   'P 1'
#
loop_
_entity.id
_entity.type
_entity.pdbx_description
1 polymer ?
#
loop_
_entity_poly.entity_id
_entity_poly.type
_entity_poly.pdbx_seq_one_letter_code
_entity_poly.pdbx_strand_id
1 'polypeptide(L)'
;MFSISQDFAPPFKLISPFFIVGSFFYLAAVLYIFFIGAQNLSLLDTKILGFVHLFLLGFVMMTIFGAMAQLVPVVLEVGHFGVELFYAIWPLLGIGTLMMAFGFSYPMLLPFGGVVVLIAMMIFVMEIFLTIRKVQKLTLVMSSVLLANIFLFLGIIFGLIMALGYAGMVHVDVDALLRSHVFLVIVGYIVVTIMCLSAVLIPMFGLSPSLSMKPVRNAMALISVESL
;
A
#
# COMPACT_ATOMS: atom_id res chain seq x y z
N MET A 1 1.15 -28.74 -4.65
CA MET A 1 1.48 -28.44 -3.26
C MET A 1 2.46 -27.27 -3.34
N PHE A 2 2.12 -26.08 -2.82
CA PHE A 2 3.07 -24.98 -2.83
C PHE A 2 4.15 -25.29 -1.78
N SER A 3 5.39 -25.49 -2.22
CA SER A 3 6.54 -25.59 -1.33
C SER A 3 7.00 -24.18 -0.99
N ILE A 4 7.16 -23.89 0.29
CA ILE A 4 7.80 -22.64 0.71
C ILE A 4 9.30 -22.89 0.62
N SER A 5 9.97 -22.25 -0.32
CA SER A 5 11.42 -22.27 -0.34
C SER A 5 11.96 -21.27 0.68
N GLN A 6 12.61 -21.78 1.74
CA GLN A 6 13.31 -20.93 2.72
C GLN A 6 14.53 -20.23 2.11
N ASP A 7 15.02 -20.71 0.97
CA ASP A 7 16.18 -20.16 0.28
C ASP A 7 15.97 -18.73 -0.23
N PHE A 8 14.70 -18.34 -0.43
CA PHE A 8 14.32 -16.99 -0.89
C PHE A 8 13.80 -16.10 0.23
N ALA A 9 13.74 -16.59 1.47
CA ALA A 9 13.27 -15.78 2.58
C ALA A 9 14.25 -14.63 2.88
N PRO A 10 13.79 -13.36 2.87
CA PRO A 10 14.66 -12.24 3.17
C PRO A 10 15.04 -12.22 4.65
N PRO A 11 16.17 -11.56 5.01
CA PRO A 11 16.60 -11.51 6.39
C PRO A 11 15.60 -10.74 7.26
N PHE A 12 15.38 -11.19 8.49
CA PHE A 12 14.43 -10.59 9.44
C PHE A 12 14.67 -9.09 9.66
N LYS A 13 15.91 -8.64 9.66
CA LYS A 13 16.30 -7.23 9.78
C LYS A 13 15.76 -6.33 8.64
N LEU A 14 15.43 -6.92 7.49
CA LEU A 14 14.80 -6.20 6.38
C LEU A 14 13.32 -5.92 6.66
N ILE A 15 12.62 -6.87 7.27
CA ILE A 15 11.17 -6.89 7.43
C ILE A 15 10.75 -6.23 8.73
N SER A 16 11.49 -6.49 9.82
CA SER A 16 11.11 -6.03 11.17
C SER A 16 10.88 -4.53 11.30
N PRO A 17 11.64 -3.62 10.64
CA PRO A 17 11.39 -2.17 10.76
C PRO A 17 9.99 -1.77 10.29
N PHE A 18 9.47 -2.41 9.25
CA PHE A 18 8.12 -2.12 8.74
C PHE A 18 7.04 -2.40 9.78
N PHE A 19 7.13 -3.55 10.47
CA PHE A 19 6.16 -3.92 11.49
C PHE A 19 6.32 -3.08 12.77
N ILE A 20 7.56 -2.81 13.19
CA ILE A 20 7.84 -1.98 14.37
C ILE A 20 7.32 -0.57 14.15
N VAL A 21 7.73 0.08 13.05
CA VAL A 21 7.30 1.45 12.73
C VAL A 21 5.79 1.50 12.48
N GLY A 22 5.24 0.50 11.77
CA GLY A 22 3.79 0.38 11.58
C GLY A 22 3.03 0.30 12.89
N SER A 23 3.51 -0.46 13.88
CA SER A 23 2.89 -0.55 15.21
C SER A 23 2.92 0.80 15.95
N PHE A 24 4.00 1.57 15.84
CA PHE A 24 4.05 2.93 16.38
C PHE A 24 3.03 3.86 15.72
N PHE A 25 2.87 3.78 14.40
CA PHE A 25 1.85 4.56 13.70
C PHE A 25 0.42 4.13 14.06
N TYR A 26 0.19 2.83 14.28
CA TYR A 26 -1.09 2.35 14.79
C TYR A 26 -1.41 2.98 16.15
N LEU A 27 -0.45 2.93 17.10
CA LEU A 27 -0.61 3.56 18.39
C LEU A 27 -0.84 5.07 18.27
N ALA A 28 -0.07 5.75 17.43
CA ALA A 28 -0.23 7.18 17.17
C ALA A 28 -1.62 7.51 16.61
N ALA A 29 -2.12 6.71 15.66
CA ALA A 29 -3.46 6.88 15.10
C ALA A 29 -4.56 6.68 16.17
N VAL A 30 -4.44 5.65 17.01
CA VAL A 30 -5.39 5.40 18.11
C VAL A 30 -5.38 6.58 19.10
N LEU A 31 -4.21 7.08 19.49
CA LEU A 31 -4.11 8.24 20.37
C LEU A 31 -4.65 9.50 19.71
N TYR A 32 -4.47 9.66 18.40
CA TYR A 32 -4.96 10.83 17.67
C TYR A 32 -6.49 10.94 17.65
N ILE A 33 -7.23 9.82 17.76
CA ILE A 33 -8.69 9.82 17.84
C ILE A 33 -9.18 10.69 19.02
N PHE A 34 -8.49 10.68 20.15
CA PHE A 34 -8.85 11.51 21.32
C PHE A 34 -8.79 13.02 21.05
N PHE A 35 -8.03 13.45 20.02
CA PHE A 35 -7.91 14.86 19.62
C PHE A 35 -8.92 15.27 18.55
N ILE A 36 -9.61 14.32 17.91
CA ILE A 36 -10.58 14.64 16.84
C ILE A 36 -11.85 15.25 17.43
N GLY A 37 -12.30 14.78 18.61
CA GLY A 37 -13.54 15.22 19.23
C GLY A 37 -14.79 14.62 18.53
N ALA A 38 -15.89 14.47 19.28
CA ALA A 38 -17.10 13.81 18.78
C ALA A 38 -18.05 14.75 17.99
N GLN A 39 -17.74 16.04 17.92
CA GLN A 39 -18.63 17.03 17.31
C GLN A 39 -18.25 17.29 15.84
N ASN A 40 -19.21 17.14 14.94
CA ASN A 40 -19.08 17.46 13.51
C ASN A 40 -18.05 16.62 12.72
N LEU A 41 -18.17 15.29 12.80
CA LEU A 41 -17.36 14.39 11.98
C LEU A 41 -17.78 14.48 10.50
N SER A 42 -17.05 15.25 9.72
CA SER A 42 -17.12 15.23 8.25
C SER A 42 -15.94 14.43 7.70
N LEU A 43 -16.17 13.63 6.66
CA LEU A 43 -15.08 12.89 5.98
C LEU A 43 -14.02 13.81 5.37
N LEU A 44 -14.34 15.09 5.16
CA LEU A 44 -13.42 16.11 4.65
C LEU A 44 -12.80 16.96 5.76
N ASP A 45 -13.08 16.65 7.04
CA ASP A 45 -12.41 17.32 8.16
C ASP A 45 -10.90 17.03 8.14
N THR A 46 -10.09 18.08 8.23
CA THR A 46 -8.63 17.97 8.15
C THR A 46 -8.04 17.06 9.22
N LYS A 47 -8.66 16.99 10.42
CA LYS A 47 -8.22 16.07 11.47
C LYS A 47 -8.53 14.62 11.11
N ILE A 48 -9.70 14.36 10.50
CA ILE A 48 -10.05 13.02 10.04
C ILE A 48 -9.13 12.60 8.91
N LEU A 49 -8.84 13.48 7.95
CA LEU A 49 -7.88 13.20 6.89
C LEU A 49 -6.48 12.90 7.45
N GLY A 50 -6.03 13.65 8.45
CA GLY A 50 -4.78 13.39 9.17
C GLY A 50 -4.77 12.00 9.83
N PHE A 51 -5.84 11.65 10.54
CA PHE A 51 -6.01 10.32 11.14
C PHE A 51 -5.98 9.21 10.11
N VAL A 52 -6.75 9.35 9.01
CA VAL A 52 -6.81 8.36 7.94
C VAL A 52 -5.43 8.11 7.35
N HIS A 53 -4.62 9.15 7.13
CA HIS A 53 -3.27 8.98 6.60
C HIS A 53 -2.31 8.37 7.62
N LEU A 54 -2.39 8.74 8.90
CA LEU A 54 -1.62 8.05 9.95
C LEU A 54 -1.94 6.56 9.99
N PHE A 55 -3.22 6.19 9.90
CA PHE A 55 -3.64 4.81 9.95
C PHE A 55 -3.33 4.06 8.64
N LEU A 56 -3.73 4.59 7.48
CA LEU A 56 -3.58 3.88 6.22
C LEU A 56 -2.14 3.88 5.72
N LEU A 57 -1.44 5.02 5.70
CA LEU A 57 -0.04 5.06 5.25
C LEU A 57 0.90 4.53 6.32
N GLY A 58 0.74 4.98 7.56
CA GLY A 58 1.66 4.68 8.64
C GLY A 58 1.54 3.23 9.13
N PHE A 59 0.33 2.70 9.27
CA PHE A 59 0.14 1.33 9.75
C PHE A 59 -0.15 0.34 8.62
N VAL A 60 -1.22 0.55 7.84
CA VAL A 60 -1.67 -0.45 6.88
C VAL A 60 -0.66 -0.63 5.75
N MET A 61 -0.21 0.45 5.12
CA MET A 61 0.76 0.36 4.02
C MET A 61 2.12 -0.12 4.50
N MET A 62 2.57 0.34 5.67
CA MET A 62 3.81 -0.14 6.28
C MET A 62 3.76 -1.66 6.50
N THR A 63 2.66 -2.16 7.07
CA THR A 63 2.45 -3.60 7.29
C THR A 63 2.39 -4.38 5.98
N ILE A 64 1.67 -3.87 4.97
CA ILE A 64 1.58 -4.53 3.65
C ILE A 64 2.96 -4.59 3.00
N PHE A 65 3.74 -3.50 3.02
CA PHE A 65 5.08 -3.49 2.42
C PHE A 65 6.04 -4.46 3.10
N GLY A 66 6.00 -4.54 4.44
CA GLY A 66 6.75 -5.54 5.19
C GLY A 66 6.33 -6.97 4.86
N ALA A 67 5.01 -7.21 4.77
CA ALA A 67 4.48 -8.51 4.39
C ALA A 67 4.85 -8.88 2.94
N MET A 68 4.74 -7.95 2.00
CA MET A 68 5.12 -8.16 0.60
C MET A 68 6.63 -8.41 0.46
N ALA A 69 7.47 -7.70 1.22
CA ALA A 69 8.90 -7.96 1.26
C ALA A 69 9.22 -9.41 1.67
N GLN A 70 8.41 -10.00 2.57
CA GLN A 70 8.53 -11.40 2.98
C GLN A 70 7.92 -12.36 1.95
N LEU A 71 6.69 -12.08 1.50
CA LEU A 71 5.87 -13.05 0.78
C LEU A 71 6.20 -13.15 -0.71
N VAL A 72 6.54 -12.03 -1.35
CA VAL A 72 6.81 -12.02 -2.79
C VAL A 72 7.93 -12.99 -3.16
N PRO A 73 9.14 -12.92 -2.58
CA PRO A 73 10.21 -13.83 -2.97
C PRO A 73 9.90 -15.29 -2.64
N VAL A 74 9.20 -15.53 -1.54
CA VAL A 74 8.84 -16.90 -1.11
C VAL A 74 7.76 -17.52 -2.01
N VAL A 75 6.73 -16.75 -2.37
CA VAL A 75 5.62 -17.23 -3.23
C VAL A 75 6.05 -17.37 -4.68
N LEU A 76 6.96 -16.52 -5.14
CA LEU A 76 7.45 -16.52 -6.52
C LEU A 76 8.69 -17.43 -6.71
N GLU A 77 9.28 -17.91 -5.63
CA GLU A 77 10.53 -18.69 -5.64
C GLU A 77 11.68 -17.97 -6.38
N VAL A 78 11.74 -16.64 -6.20
CA VAL A 78 12.81 -15.79 -6.76
C VAL A 78 13.26 -14.76 -5.74
N GLY A 79 14.56 -14.51 -5.65
CA GLY A 79 15.09 -13.44 -4.80
C GLY A 79 14.68 -12.05 -5.28
N HIS A 80 14.54 -11.10 -4.37
CA HIS A 80 14.31 -9.70 -4.67
C HIS A 80 15.26 -9.16 -5.74
N PHE A 81 14.81 -8.18 -6.52
CA PHE A 81 15.68 -7.49 -7.48
C PHE A 81 16.76 -6.69 -6.73
N GLY A 82 16.38 -5.93 -5.73
CA GLY A 82 17.28 -5.11 -4.92
C GLY A 82 16.84 -5.06 -3.46
N VAL A 83 17.39 -5.95 -2.63
CA VAL A 83 17.10 -6.04 -1.19
C VAL A 83 17.37 -4.71 -0.49
N GLU A 84 18.40 -3.98 -0.92
CA GLU A 84 18.82 -2.69 -0.35
C GLU A 84 17.75 -1.60 -0.50
N LEU A 85 16.91 -1.69 -1.53
CA LEU A 85 15.85 -0.73 -1.78
C LEU A 85 14.82 -0.69 -0.64
N PHE A 86 14.56 -1.84 -0.01
CA PHE A 86 13.61 -1.91 1.11
C PHE A 86 14.06 -1.10 2.33
N TYR A 87 15.38 -0.96 2.55
CA TYR A 87 15.89 -0.14 3.66
C TYR A 87 15.58 1.36 3.50
N ALA A 88 15.36 1.83 2.27
CA ALA A 88 14.95 3.21 2.02
C ALA A 88 13.43 3.42 2.14
N ILE A 89 12.62 2.38 1.89
CA ILE A 89 11.16 2.53 1.81
C ILE A 89 10.55 2.90 3.16
N TRP A 90 10.84 2.16 4.23
CA TRP A 90 10.19 2.38 5.52
C TRP A 90 10.50 3.76 6.14
N PRO A 91 11.71 4.34 6.08
CA PRO A 91 11.96 5.67 6.62
C PRO A 91 11.31 6.76 5.76
N LEU A 92 11.37 6.63 4.42
CA LEU A 92 10.71 7.57 3.52
C LEU A 92 9.18 7.54 3.70
N LEU A 93 8.58 6.35 3.77
CA LEU A 93 7.15 6.22 4.00
C LEU A 93 6.75 6.80 5.37
N GLY A 94 7.56 6.53 6.42
CA GLY A 94 7.33 7.07 7.76
C GLY A 94 7.38 8.59 7.82
N ILE A 95 8.43 9.19 7.25
CA ILE A 95 8.58 10.65 7.17
C ILE A 95 7.44 11.26 6.35
N GLY A 96 7.15 10.71 5.17
CA GLY A 96 6.07 11.17 4.31
C GLY A 96 4.70 11.09 4.99
N THR A 97 4.44 10.01 5.74
CA THR A 97 3.21 9.85 6.54
C THR A 97 3.05 10.96 7.58
N LEU A 98 4.11 11.27 8.33
CA LEU A 98 4.08 12.37 9.31
C LEU A 98 3.83 13.71 8.62
N MET A 99 4.54 13.99 7.52
CA MET A 99 4.34 15.23 6.75
C MET A 99 2.90 15.33 6.20
N MET A 100 2.31 14.23 5.73
CA MET A 100 0.91 14.20 5.28
C MET A 100 -0.05 14.47 6.45
N ALA A 101 0.11 13.75 7.57
CA ALA A 101 -0.79 13.88 8.72
C ALA A 101 -0.80 15.31 9.30
N PHE A 102 0.37 15.92 9.48
CA PHE A 102 0.48 17.33 9.91
C PHE A 102 0.11 18.30 8.80
N GLY A 103 0.32 17.94 7.54
CA GLY A 103 0.03 18.76 6.38
C GLY A 103 -1.44 19.14 6.25
N PHE A 104 -2.37 18.32 6.74
CA PHE A 104 -3.79 18.71 6.76
C PHE A 104 -4.08 19.89 7.68
N SER A 105 -3.24 20.12 8.70
CA SER A 105 -3.29 21.36 9.52
C SER A 105 -2.42 22.49 8.95
N TYR A 106 -1.42 22.13 8.15
CA TYR A 106 -0.45 23.04 7.52
C TYR A 106 -0.34 22.74 6.03
N PRO A 107 -1.29 23.18 5.18
CA PRO A 107 -1.42 22.71 3.78
C PRO A 107 -0.16 22.81 2.93
N MET A 108 0.74 23.72 3.21
CA MET A 108 2.03 23.85 2.51
C MET A 108 2.96 22.65 2.69
N LEU A 109 2.74 21.79 3.70
CA LEU A 109 3.50 20.55 3.89
C LEU A 109 2.98 19.40 3.01
N LEU A 110 1.72 19.44 2.58
CA LEU A 110 1.10 18.33 1.84
C LEU A 110 1.83 17.97 0.55
N PRO A 111 2.24 18.91 -0.32
CA PRO A 111 2.99 18.59 -1.52
C PRO A 111 4.31 17.88 -1.22
N PHE A 112 5.05 18.34 -0.21
CA PHE A 112 6.32 17.74 0.18
C PHE A 112 6.12 16.33 0.74
N GLY A 113 5.14 16.16 1.63
CA GLY A 113 4.76 14.85 2.15
C GLY A 113 4.32 13.90 1.02
N GLY A 114 3.50 14.39 0.10
CA GLY A 114 3.04 13.63 -1.05
C GLY A 114 4.19 13.19 -1.97
N VAL A 115 5.17 14.05 -2.23
CA VAL A 115 6.38 13.68 -3.01
C VAL A 115 7.20 12.63 -2.28
N VAL A 116 7.42 12.76 -0.98
CA VAL A 116 8.20 11.76 -0.20
C VAL A 116 7.48 10.41 -0.20
N VAL A 117 6.16 10.37 -0.01
CA VAL A 117 5.34 9.16 -0.11
C VAL A 117 5.43 8.58 -1.52
N LEU A 118 5.30 9.41 -2.56
CA LEU A 118 5.42 8.96 -3.95
C LEU A 118 6.77 8.29 -4.21
N ILE A 119 7.87 8.87 -3.74
CA ILE A 119 9.22 8.28 -3.89
C ILE A 119 9.27 6.91 -3.20
N ALA A 120 8.82 6.79 -1.96
CA ALA A 120 8.80 5.53 -1.23
C ALA A 120 8.03 4.43 -1.99
N MET A 121 6.84 4.78 -2.48
CA MET A 121 5.98 3.85 -3.19
C MET A 121 6.48 3.53 -4.60
N MET A 122 7.10 4.49 -5.29
CA MET A 122 7.79 4.23 -6.56
C MET A 122 8.91 3.21 -6.41
N ILE A 123 9.73 3.35 -5.38
CA ILE A 123 10.80 2.38 -5.09
C ILE A 123 10.19 0.99 -4.87
N PHE A 124 9.11 0.90 -4.08
CA PHE A 124 8.41 -0.36 -3.83
C PHE A 124 7.82 -0.96 -5.11
N VAL A 125 7.06 -0.19 -5.88
CA VAL A 125 6.41 -0.65 -7.12
C VAL A 125 7.46 -1.13 -8.14
N MET A 126 8.54 -0.37 -8.31
CA MET A 126 9.64 -0.74 -9.20
C MET A 126 10.33 -2.03 -8.75
N GLU A 127 10.58 -2.17 -7.45
CA GLU A 127 11.21 -3.36 -6.90
C GLU A 127 10.36 -4.61 -7.14
N ILE A 128 9.06 -4.55 -6.82
CA ILE A 128 8.10 -5.65 -7.07
C ILE A 128 8.03 -5.99 -8.57
N PHE A 129 7.93 -4.97 -9.43
CA PHE A 129 7.88 -5.17 -10.88
C PHE A 129 9.15 -5.86 -11.41
N LEU A 130 10.33 -5.39 -10.99
CA LEU A 130 11.62 -5.96 -11.41
C LEU A 130 11.83 -7.38 -10.85
N THR A 131 11.33 -7.65 -9.64
CA THR A 131 11.35 -8.99 -9.05
C THR A 131 10.47 -9.95 -9.84
N ILE A 132 9.23 -9.56 -10.17
CA ILE A 132 8.31 -10.40 -10.95
C ILE A 132 8.87 -10.69 -12.36
N ARG A 133 9.60 -9.76 -12.97
CA ARG A 133 10.23 -9.99 -14.28
C ARG A 133 11.25 -11.15 -14.32
N LYS A 134 11.75 -11.60 -13.17
CA LYS A 134 12.64 -12.76 -13.08
C LYS A 134 11.91 -14.09 -13.24
N VAL A 135 10.57 -14.08 -13.13
CA VAL A 135 9.78 -15.33 -13.17
C VAL A 135 9.46 -15.72 -14.60
N GLN A 136 9.59 -17.03 -14.90
CA GLN A 136 9.41 -17.54 -16.25
C GLN A 136 7.94 -17.59 -16.71
N LYS A 137 6.99 -17.79 -15.79
CA LYS A 137 5.56 -17.92 -16.10
C LYS A 137 4.73 -17.04 -15.18
N LEU A 138 3.94 -16.14 -15.76
CA LEU A 138 2.98 -15.33 -15.02
C LEU A 138 1.84 -16.20 -14.52
N THR A 139 1.68 -16.25 -13.21
CA THR A 139 0.50 -16.85 -12.56
C THR A 139 -0.58 -15.78 -12.35
N LEU A 140 -1.82 -16.20 -12.03
CA LEU A 140 -2.88 -15.26 -11.70
C LEU A 140 -2.52 -14.38 -10.48
N VAL A 141 -1.88 -14.96 -9.47
CA VAL A 141 -1.42 -14.22 -8.28
C VAL A 141 -0.44 -13.12 -8.66
N MET A 142 0.54 -13.42 -9.52
CA MET A 142 1.52 -12.44 -10.00
C MET A 142 0.87 -11.32 -10.81
N SER A 143 -0.06 -11.67 -11.71
CA SER A 143 -0.82 -10.69 -12.49
C SER A 143 -1.65 -9.79 -11.57
N SER A 144 -2.21 -10.34 -10.51
CA SER A 144 -2.97 -9.60 -9.50
C SER A 144 -2.08 -8.63 -8.72
N VAL A 145 -0.90 -9.08 -8.29
CA VAL A 145 0.08 -8.21 -7.60
C VAL A 145 0.53 -7.08 -8.52
N LEU A 146 0.79 -7.35 -9.81
CA LEU A 146 1.13 -6.32 -10.78
C LEU A 146 -0.01 -5.30 -10.94
N LEU A 147 -1.24 -5.76 -11.12
CA LEU A 147 -2.41 -4.90 -11.25
C LEU A 147 -2.61 -4.04 -10.00
N ALA A 148 -2.51 -4.62 -8.81
CA ALA A 148 -2.59 -3.89 -7.56
C ALA A 148 -1.53 -2.79 -7.47
N ASN A 149 -0.29 -3.07 -7.88
CA ASN A 149 0.78 -2.07 -7.89
C ASN A 149 0.55 -0.94 -8.92
N ILE A 150 -0.10 -1.23 -10.06
CA ILE A 150 -0.52 -0.18 -11.00
C ILE A 150 -1.59 0.71 -10.35
N PHE A 151 -2.57 0.13 -9.68
CA PHE A 151 -3.60 0.90 -8.96
C PHE A 151 -2.98 1.75 -7.84
N LEU A 152 -2.04 1.20 -7.08
CA LEU A 152 -1.29 1.96 -6.08
C LEU A 152 -0.61 3.18 -6.70
N PHE A 153 0.13 2.98 -7.78
CA PHE A 153 0.85 4.05 -8.46
C PHE A 153 -0.08 5.17 -8.93
N LEU A 154 -1.18 4.81 -9.61
CA LEU A 154 -2.16 5.79 -10.08
C LEU A 154 -2.84 6.50 -8.91
N GLY A 155 -3.23 5.75 -7.87
CA GLY A 155 -3.87 6.30 -6.68
C GLY A 155 -3.00 7.34 -5.98
N ILE A 156 -1.68 7.12 -5.89
CA ILE A 156 -0.77 8.07 -5.25
C ILE A 156 -0.54 9.32 -6.10
N ILE A 157 -0.53 9.19 -7.42
CA ILE A 157 -0.49 10.35 -8.31
C ILE A 157 -1.71 11.25 -8.05
N PHE A 158 -2.91 10.67 -7.96
CA PHE A 158 -4.11 11.44 -7.64
C PHE A 158 -4.03 12.07 -6.25
N GLY A 159 -3.49 11.34 -5.26
CA GLY A 159 -3.23 11.90 -3.93
C GLY A 159 -2.28 13.09 -3.95
N LEU A 160 -1.20 13.04 -4.74
CA LEU A 160 -0.26 14.15 -4.88
C LEU A 160 -0.91 15.36 -5.58
N ILE A 161 -1.73 15.13 -6.63
CA ILE A 161 -2.46 16.21 -7.30
C ILE A 161 -3.41 16.90 -6.32
N MET A 162 -4.13 16.13 -5.48
CA MET A 162 -4.97 16.71 -4.42
C MET A 162 -4.16 17.47 -3.38
N ALA A 163 -2.99 16.97 -2.98
CA ALA A 163 -2.10 17.66 -2.05
C ALA A 163 -1.65 19.03 -2.59
N LEU A 164 -1.35 19.12 -3.90
CA LEU A 164 -1.07 20.38 -4.58
C LEU A 164 -2.30 21.30 -4.61
N GLY A 165 -3.50 20.74 -4.80
CA GLY A 165 -4.76 21.48 -4.74
C GLY A 165 -5.04 22.06 -3.35
N TYR A 166 -4.88 21.26 -2.28
CA TYR A 166 -4.99 21.73 -0.90
C TYR A 166 -3.99 22.83 -0.53
N ALA A 167 -2.80 22.81 -1.12
CA ALA A 167 -1.79 23.85 -0.95
C ALA A 167 -2.07 25.11 -1.80
N GLY A 168 -3.14 25.10 -2.63
CA GLY A 168 -3.47 26.21 -3.53
C GLY A 168 -2.54 26.37 -4.73
N MET A 169 -1.73 25.37 -5.03
CA MET A 169 -0.76 25.41 -6.15
C MET A 169 -1.41 25.08 -7.49
N VAL A 170 -2.50 24.32 -7.50
CA VAL A 170 -3.25 23.93 -8.70
C VAL A 170 -4.76 23.97 -8.40
N HIS A 171 -5.56 24.24 -9.43
CA HIS A 171 -7.01 24.15 -9.34
C HIS A 171 -7.47 22.78 -9.82
N VAL A 172 -8.07 22.00 -8.90
CA VAL A 172 -8.55 20.64 -9.19
C VAL A 172 -9.91 20.39 -8.57
N ASP A 173 -10.69 19.51 -9.20
CA ASP A 173 -11.91 18.96 -8.61
C ASP A 173 -11.49 17.88 -7.58
N VAL A 174 -11.42 18.30 -6.31
CA VAL A 174 -10.99 17.43 -5.21
C VAL A 174 -11.97 16.27 -5.02
N ASP A 175 -13.28 16.48 -5.21
CA ASP A 175 -14.29 15.43 -4.98
C ASP A 175 -14.19 14.30 -6.02
N ALA A 176 -13.95 14.64 -7.27
CA ALA A 176 -13.74 13.65 -8.33
C ALA A 176 -12.46 12.85 -8.11
N LEU A 177 -11.36 13.55 -7.80
CA LEU A 177 -10.07 12.91 -7.54
C LEU A 177 -10.08 12.06 -6.27
N LEU A 178 -10.78 12.50 -5.21
CA LEU A 178 -10.88 11.78 -3.94
C LEU A 178 -11.55 10.41 -4.14
N ARG A 179 -12.65 10.36 -4.89
CA ARG A 179 -13.32 9.08 -5.18
C ARG A 179 -12.40 8.11 -5.89
N SER A 180 -11.71 8.59 -6.93
CA SER A 180 -10.75 7.78 -7.68
C SER A 180 -9.55 7.36 -6.83
N HIS A 181 -8.99 8.29 -6.04
CA HIS A 181 -7.89 8.00 -5.13
C HIS A 181 -8.25 6.90 -4.12
N VAL A 182 -9.39 7.04 -3.45
CA VAL A 182 -9.87 6.07 -2.45
C VAL A 182 -10.12 4.71 -3.09
N PHE A 183 -10.79 4.67 -4.25
CA PHE A 183 -11.04 3.43 -4.97
C PHE A 183 -9.73 2.73 -5.36
N LEU A 184 -8.81 3.43 -6.00
CA LEU A 184 -7.55 2.87 -6.47
C LEU A 184 -6.67 2.36 -5.31
N VAL A 185 -6.59 3.10 -4.20
CA VAL A 185 -5.74 2.71 -3.07
C VAL A 185 -6.41 1.62 -2.22
N ILE A 186 -7.69 1.78 -1.85
CA ILE A 186 -8.35 0.83 -0.95
C ILE A 186 -8.77 -0.42 -1.71
N VAL A 187 -9.57 -0.28 -2.78
CA VAL A 187 -10.10 -1.43 -3.51
C VAL A 187 -9.05 -2.00 -4.46
N GLY A 188 -8.46 -1.14 -5.29
CA GLY A 188 -7.49 -1.56 -6.31
C GLY A 188 -6.20 -2.12 -5.73
N TYR A 189 -5.66 -1.54 -4.66
CA TYR A 189 -4.41 -2.02 -4.08
C TYR A 189 -4.62 -2.92 -2.85
N ILE A 190 -5.21 -2.39 -1.77
CA ILE A 190 -5.27 -3.11 -0.48
C ILE A 190 -6.12 -4.38 -0.62
N VAL A 191 -7.38 -4.26 -1.08
CA VAL A 191 -8.30 -5.40 -1.19
C VAL A 191 -7.80 -6.43 -2.19
N VAL A 192 -7.33 -6.01 -3.37
CA VAL A 192 -6.77 -6.95 -4.38
C VAL A 192 -5.55 -7.68 -3.83
N THR A 193 -4.63 -6.97 -3.16
CA THR A 193 -3.44 -7.60 -2.56
C THR A 193 -3.83 -8.63 -1.50
N ILE A 194 -4.73 -8.29 -0.57
CA ILE A 194 -5.21 -9.22 0.46
C ILE A 194 -5.90 -10.43 -0.18
N MET A 195 -6.80 -10.22 -1.12
CA MET A 195 -7.53 -11.28 -1.80
C MET A 195 -6.60 -12.29 -2.48
N CYS A 196 -5.61 -11.77 -3.20
CA CYS A 196 -4.71 -12.62 -3.98
C CYS A 196 -3.72 -13.39 -3.09
N LEU A 197 -3.15 -12.74 -2.09
CA LEU A 197 -2.25 -13.40 -1.16
C LEU A 197 -3.00 -14.41 -0.27
N SER A 198 -4.21 -14.09 0.17
CA SER A 198 -5.05 -15.00 0.95
C SER A 198 -5.38 -16.28 0.18
N ALA A 199 -5.58 -16.21 -1.13
CA ALA A 199 -5.85 -17.39 -1.96
C ALA A 199 -4.67 -18.38 -1.99
N VAL A 200 -3.45 -17.92 -1.67
CA VAL A 200 -2.25 -18.78 -1.52
C VAL A 200 -2.04 -19.16 -0.05
N LEU A 201 -2.09 -18.17 0.85
CA LEU A 201 -1.71 -18.35 2.26
C LEU A 201 -2.72 -19.20 3.05
N ILE A 202 -4.04 -19.03 2.80
CA ILE A 202 -5.06 -19.80 3.54
C ILE A 202 -4.95 -21.30 3.28
N PRO A 203 -4.88 -21.81 2.03
CA PRO A 203 -4.65 -23.22 1.79
C PRO A 203 -3.32 -23.73 2.35
N MET A 204 -2.29 -22.91 2.27
CA MET A 204 -0.96 -23.25 2.76
C MET A 204 -0.95 -23.46 4.29
N PHE A 205 -1.47 -22.51 5.05
CA PHE A 205 -1.54 -22.62 6.52
C PHE A 205 -2.59 -23.62 7.00
N GLY A 206 -3.69 -23.76 6.23
CA GLY A 206 -4.75 -24.72 6.52
C GLY A 206 -4.42 -26.15 6.09
N LEU A 207 -3.24 -26.41 5.48
CA LEU A 207 -2.85 -27.72 4.91
C LEU A 207 -3.94 -28.30 4.02
N SER A 208 -4.69 -27.44 3.34
CA SER A 208 -5.82 -27.80 2.50
C SER A 208 -5.44 -27.82 1.00
N PRO A 209 -6.24 -28.47 0.14
CA PRO A 209 -6.06 -28.38 -1.31
C PRO A 209 -6.10 -26.92 -1.78
N SER A 210 -5.43 -26.65 -2.91
CA SER A 210 -5.45 -25.32 -3.50
C SER A 210 -6.88 -24.86 -3.82
N LEU A 211 -7.19 -23.60 -3.55
CA LEU A 211 -8.49 -23.00 -3.86
C LEU A 211 -8.65 -22.82 -5.38
N SER A 212 -9.91 -22.89 -5.83
CA SER A 212 -10.22 -22.49 -7.20
C SER A 212 -9.96 -20.99 -7.38
N MET A 213 -9.14 -20.64 -8.36
CA MET A 213 -8.81 -19.24 -8.67
C MET A 213 -9.89 -18.53 -9.53
N LYS A 214 -10.98 -19.22 -9.91
CA LYS A 214 -12.08 -18.63 -10.70
C LYS A 214 -12.73 -17.42 -10.03
N PRO A 215 -13.10 -17.46 -8.72
CA PRO A 215 -13.67 -16.30 -8.03
C PRO A 215 -12.70 -15.12 -8.00
N VAL A 216 -11.42 -15.36 -7.73
CA VAL A 216 -10.38 -14.32 -7.71
C VAL A 216 -10.27 -13.65 -9.08
N ARG A 217 -10.21 -14.44 -10.16
CA ARG A 217 -10.14 -13.93 -11.54
C ARG A 217 -11.37 -13.08 -11.89
N ASN A 218 -12.57 -13.52 -11.51
CA ASN A 218 -13.80 -12.79 -11.78
C ASN A 218 -13.86 -11.46 -10.99
N ALA A 219 -13.47 -11.48 -9.71
CA ALA A 219 -13.39 -10.27 -8.90
C ALA A 219 -12.38 -9.25 -9.48
N MET A 220 -11.21 -9.71 -9.91
CA MET A 220 -10.23 -8.86 -10.57
C MET A 220 -10.77 -8.22 -11.87
N ALA A 221 -11.47 -9.01 -12.69
CA ALA A 221 -12.05 -8.49 -13.93
C ALA A 221 -13.09 -7.39 -13.64
N LEU A 222 -13.96 -7.59 -12.63
CA LEU A 222 -14.94 -6.59 -12.20
C LEU A 222 -14.25 -5.30 -11.70
N ILE A 223 -13.27 -5.43 -10.81
CA ILE A 223 -12.54 -4.27 -10.27
C ILE A 223 -11.84 -3.49 -11.39
N SER A 224 -11.29 -4.19 -12.39
CA SER A 224 -10.60 -3.54 -13.52
C SER A 224 -11.56 -2.78 -14.45
N VAL A 225 -12.81 -3.23 -14.58
CA VAL A 225 -13.82 -2.55 -15.41
C VAL A 225 -14.36 -1.30 -14.71
N GLU A 226 -14.57 -1.35 -13.39
CA GLU A 226 -15.07 -0.21 -12.62
C GLU A 226 -14.03 0.90 -12.44
N SER A 227 -12.76 0.61 -12.72
CA SER A 227 -11.65 1.59 -12.62
C SER A 227 -11.48 2.44 -13.90
N LEU A 228 -12.15 2.13 -14.99
CA LEU A 228 -12.14 2.85 -16.28
C LEU A 228 -13.32 3.83 -16.35
#